data_d0a230afb3ce218532e88a6a99a84443
#
_entry.id   d0a230afb3ce218532e88a6a99a84443
#
_cell.length_a   1.000
_cell.length_b   1.000
_cell.length_c   1.000
_cell.angle_alpha   90.00
_cell.angle_beta   90.00
_cell.angle_gamma   90.00
#
_symmetry.space_group_name_H-M   'P 1'
#
loop_
_entity.id
_entity.type
_entity.pdbx_description
1 polymer ?
#
loop_
_entity_poly.entity_id
_entity_poly.type
_entity_poly.pdbx_seq_one_letter_code
_entity_poly.pdbx_strand_id
1 'polypeptide(L)'
;EELSESDYTGKRILLVEDNELNREIAGEILQMTGTKVETAENGKIAVEKVEASPEGLYDLVFMDIQMPVMNGYEATAAIRSLPGENGKLPIVAMTANAFAEDVQLAKNTGMNGHIAKPLDMNKLNDVLENWL
;
A
#
# COMPACT_ATOMS: atom_id res chain seq x y z
N GLU A 1 -0.05 9.50 22.02
CA GLU A 1 0.39 10.88 21.83
C GLU A 1 1.77 10.89 21.21
N GLU A 2 2.47 9.84 21.40
CA GLU A 2 3.75 9.72 20.72
C GLU A 2 3.61 9.74 19.22
N LEU A 3 2.44 9.38 18.73
CA LEU A 3 2.20 9.43 17.31
C LEU A 3 2.34 10.83 16.75
N SER A 4 2.10 11.84 17.59
CA SER A 4 2.18 13.21 17.13
C SER A 4 3.60 13.61 16.75
N GLU A 5 4.59 12.83 17.16
CA GLU A 5 5.96 13.13 16.79
C GLU A 5 6.27 12.75 15.36
N SER A 6 5.46 11.86 14.78
CA SER A 6 5.65 11.43 13.41
C SER A 6 4.71 12.21 12.52
N ASP A 7 5.26 13.09 11.72
CA ASP A 7 4.47 13.96 10.86
C ASP A 7 4.69 13.57 9.41
N TYR A 8 3.68 12.96 8.82
CA TYR A 8 3.73 12.53 7.44
C TYR A 8 2.90 13.43 6.53
N THR A 9 2.69 14.67 6.97
CA THR A 9 1.93 15.64 6.19
C THR A 9 2.59 15.84 4.82
N GLY A 10 1.78 15.80 3.78
CA GLY A 10 2.29 15.95 2.42
C GLY A 10 2.64 14.65 1.74
N LYS A 11 2.75 13.57 2.50
CA LYS A 11 2.97 12.26 1.89
C LYS A 11 1.67 11.72 1.35
N ARG A 12 1.75 11.03 0.22
CA ARG A 12 0.56 10.51 -0.46
C ARG A 12 0.64 9.00 -0.55
N ILE A 13 -0.43 8.36 -0.10
CA ILE A 13 -0.51 6.90 -0.05
C ILE A 13 -1.63 6.43 -0.96
N LEU A 14 -1.37 5.39 -1.73
CA LEU A 14 -2.41 4.70 -2.49
C LEU A 14 -2.81 3.45 -1.72
N LEU A 15 -4.07 3.37 -1.34
CA LEU A 15 -4.63 2.25 -0.58
C LEU A 15 -5.46 1.39 -1.53
N VAL A 16 -5.03 0.15 -1.74
CA VAL A 16 -5.70 -0.76 -2.67
C VAL A 16 -6.38 -1.85 -1.86
N GLU A 17 -7.70 -1.83 -1.85
CA GLU A 17 -8.52 -2.72 -1.04
C GLU A 17 -9.87 -2.88 -1.71
N ASP A 18 -10.30 -4.11 -1.97
CA ASP A 18 -11.55 -4.35 -2.70
C ASP A 18 -12.80 -4.25 -1.82
N ASN A 19 -12.68 -4.47 -0.53
CA ASN A 19 -13.82 -4.41 0.38
C ASN A 19 -14.05 -2.96 0.82
N GLU A 20 -15.26 -2.46 0.57
CA GLU A 20 -15.57 -1.06 0.80
C GLU A 20 -15.40 -0.68 2.27
N LEU A 21 -15.90 -1.51 3.18
CA LEU A 21 -15.80 -1.21 4.61
C LEU A 21 -14.35 -1.22 5.08
N ASN A 22 -13.58 -2.22 4.65
CA ASN A 22 -12.16 -2.28 5.00
C ASN A 22 -11.42 -1.09 4.44
N ARG A 23 -11.78 -0.66 3.24
CA ARG A 23 -11.14 0.48 2.59
C ARG A 23 -11.41 1.76 3.39
N GLU A 24 -12.65 1.94 3.87
CA GLU A 24 -12.97 3.11 4.67
C GLU A 24 -12.21 3.11 6.00
N ILE A 25 -12.18 1.98 6.66
CA ILE A 25 -11.53 1.88 7.97
C ILE A 25 -10.03 2.12 7.83
N ALA A 26 -9.40 1.45 6.89
CA ALA A 26 -7.96 1.61 6.70
C ALA A 26 -7.63 3.04 6.26
N GLY A 27 -8.47 3.62 5.41
CA GLY A 27 -8.25 4.98 4.96
C GLY A 27 -8.31 5.98 6.10
N GLU A 28 -9.26 5.81 7.01
CA GLU A 28 -9.37 6.71 8.16
C GLU A 28 -8.15 6.59 9.06
N ILE A 29 -7.70 5.36 9.29
CA ILE A 29 -6.52 5.15 10.13
C ILE A 29 -5.29 5.82 9.51
N LEU A 30 -5.12 5.66 8.21
CA LEU A 30 -4.00 6.27 7.52
C LEU A 30 -4.07 7.79 7.55
N GLN A 31 -5.26 8.37 7.38
CA GLN A 31 -5.41 9.82 7.40
C GLN A 31 -5.06 10.40 8.76
N MET A 32 -5.21 9.62 9.81
CA MET A 32 -4.84 10.09 11.16
C MET A 32 -3.35 10.33 11.28
N THR A 33 -2.53 9.80 10.38
CA THR A 33 -1.09 10.03 10.39
C THR A 33 -0.69 11.30 9.66
N GLY A 34 -1.65 12.01 9.07
CA GLY A 34 -1.36 13.22 8.30
C GLY A 34 -1.19 13.00 6.82
N THR A 35 -1.21 11.76 6.37
CA THR A 35 -1.01 11.46 4.94
C THR A 35 -2.27 11.75 4.15
N LYS A 36 -2.08 11.97 2.85
CA LYS A 36 -3.18 12.06 1.90
C LYS A 36 -3.40 10.67 1.31
N VAL A 37 -4.63 10.19 1.36
CA VAL A 37 -4.94 8.82 0.94
C VAL A 37 -5.83 8.84 -0.28
N GLU A 38 -5.39 8.15 -1.33
CA GLU A 38 -6.23 7.82 -2.47
C GLU A 38 -6.48 6.33 -2.45
N THR A 39 -7.61 5.91 -2.99
CA THR A 39 -8.00 4.52 -2.93
C THR A 39 -8.16 3.92 -4.31
N ALA A 40 -8.01 2.60 -4.40
CA ALA A 40 -8.31 1.82 -5.60
C ALA A 40 -9.03 0.56 -5.16
N GLU A 41 -10.03 0.14 -5.96
CA GLU A 41 -10.88 -0.98 -5.58
C GLU A 41 -10.31 -2.34 -5.98
N ASN A 42 -9.33 -2.35 -6.86
CA ASN A 42 -8.68 -3.59 -7.27
C ASN A 42 -7.32 -3.27 -7.86
N GLY A 43 -6.60 -4.33 -8.19
CA GLY A 43 -5.23 -4.17 -8.69
C GLY A 43 -5.16 -3.46 -10.03
N LYS A 44 -6.13 -3.68 -10.89
CA LYS A 44 -6.11 -3.04 -12.20
C LYS A 44 -6.24 -1.52 -12.06
N ILE A 45 -7.17 -1.07 -11.22
CA ILE A 45 -7.33 0.37 -10.99
C ILE A 45 -6.08 0.94 -10.36
N ALA A 46 -5.45 0.20 -9.45
CA ALA A 46 -4.21 0.65 -8.83
C ALA A 46 -3.12 0.87 -9.87
N VAL A 47 -2.93 -0.08 -10.78
CA VAL A 47 -1.93 0.05 -11.83
C VAL A 47 -2.23 1.25 -12.72
N GLU A 48 -3.50 1.43 -13.08
CA GLU A 48 -3.89 2.55 -13.93
C GLU A 48 -3.61 3.89 -13.25
N LYS A 49 -3.87 3.97 -11.94
CA LYS A 49 -3.62 5.22 -11.23
C LYS A 49 -2.13 5.53 -11.15
N VAL A 50 -1.31 4.52 -10.87
CA VAL A 50 0.13 4.73 -10.80
C VAL A 50 0.68 5.10 -12.17
N GLU A 51 0.23 4.40 -13.21
CA GLU A 51 0.70 4.66 -14.56
C GLU A 51 0.36 6.07 -15.03
N ALA A 52 -0.83 6.55 -14.66
CA ALA A 52 -1.29 7.88 -15.08
C ALA A 52 -0.73 9.01 -14.23
N SER A 53 -0.09 8.70 -13.11
CA SER A 53 0.39 9.72 -12.20
C SER A 53 1.79 10.19 -12.58
N PRO A 54 2.12 11.46 -12.26
CA PRO A 54 3.51 11.91 -12.40
C PRO A 54 4.41 11.09 -11.48
N GLU A 55 5.67 10.98 -11.88
CA GLU A 55 6.63 10.26 -11.05
C GLU A 55 6.75 10.94 -9.69
N GLY A 56 6.75 10.13 -8.63
CA GLY A 56 6.89 10.64 -7.30
C GLY A 56 5.60 11.15 -6.67
N LEU A 57 4.46 11.00 -7.36
CA LEU A 57 3.20 11.45 -6.77
C LEU A 57 2.85 10.62 -5.54
N TYR A 58 2.93 9.31 -5.66
CA TYR A 58 2.65 8.42 -4.53
C TYR A 58 3.95 8.09 -3.84
N ASP A 59 3.93 8.12 -2.51
CA ASP A 59 5.10 7.80 -1.71
C ASP A 59 5.09 6.35 -1.25
N LEU A 60 3.92 5.73 -1.19
CA LEU A 60 3.78 4.39 -0.67
C LEU A 60 2.46 3.79 -1.14
N VAL A 61 2.45 2.49 -1.42
CA VAL A 61 1.24 1.76 -1.76
C VAL A 61 0.99 0.69 -0.70
N PHE A 62 -0.21 0.66 -0.15
CA PHE A 62 -0.69 -0.48 0.63
C PHE A 62 -1.55 -1.33 -0.30
N MET A 63 -1.12 -2.56 -0.56
CA MET A 63 -1.70 -3.41 -1.57
C MET A 63 -2.29 -4.67 -0.95
N ASP A 64 -3.63 -4.76 -0.98
CA ASP A 64 -4.29 -5.99 -0.60
C ASP A 64 -3.86 -7.09 -1.57
N ILE A 65 -3.71 -8.30 -1.08
CA ILE A 65 -3.23 -9.40 -1.92
C ILE A 65 -4.39 -10.05 -2.67
N GLN A 66 -5.48 -10.35 -1.98
CA GLN A 66 -6.59 -11.08 -2.60
C GLN A 66 -7.70 -10.14 -3.02
N MET A 67 -7.80 -9.92 -4.31
CA MET A 67 -8.79 -9.04 -4.91
C MET A 67 -9.28 -9.62 -6.21
N PRO A 68 -10.53 -9.30 -6.62
CA PRO A 68 -11.00 -9.72 -7.94
C PRO A 68 -10.34 -8.89 -9.03
N VAL A 69 -10.49 -9.32 -10.27
CA VAL A 69 -10.00 -8.68 -11.48
C VAL A 69 -8.49 -8.80 -11.60
N MET A 70 -7.74 -8.28 -10.62
CA MET A 70 -6.28 -8.37 -10.59
C MET A 70 -5.86 -8.36 -9.13
N ASN A 71 -5.16 -9.41 -8.69
CA ASN A 71 -4.76 -9.49 -7.30
C ASN A 71 -3.50 -8.65 -7.05
N GLY A 72 -3.08 -8.61 -5.77
CA GLY A 72 -1.96 -7.74 -5.38
C GLY A 72 -0.64 -8.15 -5.99
N TYR A 73 -0.42 -9.44 -6.18
CA TYR A 73 0.82 -9.91 -6.82
C TYR A 73 0.88 -9.48 -8.27
N GLU A 74 -0.23 -9.65 -8.98
CA GLU A 74 -0.30 -9.25 -10.39
C GLU A 74 -0.13 -7.75 -10.55
N ALA A 75 -0.78 -6.99 -9.67
CA ALA A 75 -0.67 -5.54 -9.71
C ALA A 75 0.76 -5.09 -9.43
N THR A 76 1.43 -5.71 -8.46
CA THR A 76 2.80 -5.38 -8.14
C THR A 76 3.72 -5.64 -9.33
N ALA A 77 3.56 -6.79 -9.98
CA ALA A 77 4.37 -7.11 -11.15
C ALA A 77 4.16 -6.07 -12.25
N ALA A 78 2.91 -5.66 -12.47
CA ALA A 78 2.61 -4.66 -13.48
C ALA A 78 3.23 -3.30 -13.14
N ILE A 79 3.17 -2.90 -11.87
CA ILE A 79 3.77 -1.63 -11.44
C ILE A 79 5.28 -1.69 -11.63
N ARG A 80 5.91 -2.81 -11.29
CA ARG A 80 7.36 -2.95 -11.43
C ARG A 80 7.81 -2.87 -12.86
N SER A 81 6.90 -3.13 -13.81
CA SER A 81 7.22 -3.01 -15.23
C SER A 81 7.14 -1.59 -15.75
N LEU A 82 6.62 -0.66 -14.96
CA LEU A 82 6.52 0.72 -15.39
C LEU A 82 7.89 1.38 -15.39
N PRO A 83 8.13 2.30 -16.33
CA PRO A 83 9.43 2.98 -16.38
C PRO A 83 9.56 4.03 -15.28
N GLY A 84 10.80 4.41 -14.99
CA GLY A 84 11.07 5.52 -14.08
C GLY A 84 10.80 5.18 -12.63
N GLU A 85 10.55 6.23 -11.86
CA GLU A 85 10.40 6.08 -10.42
C GLU A 85 9.12 5.35 -10.03
N ASN A 86 8.09 5.41 -10.86
CA ASN A 86 6.84 4.72 -10.55
C ASN A 86 7.04 3.21 -10.47
N GLY A 87 7.96 2.66 -11.24
CA GLY A 87 8.26 1.23 -11.17
C GLY A 87 8.99 0.83 -9.91
N LYS A 88 9.51 1.80 -9.15
CA LYS A 88 10.27 1.54 -7.93
C LYS A 88 9.50 1.95 -6.67
N LEU A 89 8.24 2.29 -6.81
CA LEU A 89 7.40 2.77 -5.73
C LEU A 89 7.34 1.73 -4.59
N PRO A 90 7.53 2.13 -3.33
CA PRO A 90 7.40 1.17 -2.23
C PRO A 90 6.00 0.59 -2.17
N ILE A 91 5.91 -0.72 -2.09
CA ILE A 91 4.64 -1.44 -2.02
C ILE A 91 4.67 -2.37 -0.82
N VAL A 92 3.71 -2.18 0.09
CA VAL A 92 3.58 -3.00 1.29
C VAL A 92 2.32 -3.84 1.16
N ALA A 93 2.46 -5.15 1.26
CA ALA A 93 1.34 -6.07 1.16
C ALA A 93 0.48 -5.99 2.42
N MET A 94 -0.84 -6.00 2.25
CA MET A 94 -1.77 -6.18 3.35
C MET A 94 -2.26 -7.62 3.30
N THR A 95 -2.01 -8.38 4.36
CA THR A 95 -2.31 -9.80 4.36
C THR A 95 -3.29 -10.16 5.46
N ALA A 96 -4.19 -11.10 5.17
CA ALA A 96 -5.05 -11.66 6.21
C ALA A 96 -4.24 -12.59 7.11
N ASN A 97 -3.22 -13.21 6.54
CA ASN A 97 -2.33 -14.12 7.25
C ASN A 97 -0.90 -13.78 6.89
N ALA A 98 -0.03 -13.75 7.90
CA ALA A 98 1.38 -13.45 7.67
C ALA A 98 2.20 -14.74 7.71
N PHE A 99 1.75 -15.76 6.99
CA PHE A 99 2.51 -17.01 6.88
C PHE A 99 3.77 -16.77 6.06
N ALA A 100 4.80 -17.56 6.38
CA ALA A 100 6.10 -17.39 5.73
C ALA A 100 6.00 -17.51 4.20
N GLU A 101 5.13 -18.40 3.73
CA GLU A 101 4.95 -18.58 2.29
C GLU A 101 4.41 -17.33 1.61
N ASP A 102 3.44 -16.69 2.25
CA ASP A 102 2.85 -15.49 1.69
C ASP A 102 3.85 -14.34 1.70
N VAL A 103 4.62 -14.24 2.77
CA VAL A 103 5.65 -13.21 2.88
C VAL A 103 6.70 -13.40 1.80
N GLN A 104 7.13 -14.64 1.58
CA GLN A 104 8.14 -14.93 0.57
C GLN A 104 7.62 -14.63 -0.83
N LEU A 105 6.38 -15.00 -1.11
CA LEU A 105 5.78 -14.74 -2.42
C LEU A 105 5.66 -13.23 -2.67
N ALA A 106 5.29 -12.48 -1.64
CA ALA A 106 5.22 -11.03 -1.77
C ALA A 106 6.57 -10.45 -2.15
N LYS A 107 7.63 -10.90 -1.48
CA LYS A 107 8.99 -10.43 -1.81
C LYS A 107 9.37 -10.81 -3.22
N ASN A 108 9.04 -12.03 -3.62
CA ASN A 108 9.42 -12.51 -4.96
C ASN A 108 8.73 -11.74 -6.07
N THR A 109 7.56 -11.18 -5.81
CA THR A 109 6.86 -10.38 -6.81
C THR A 109 7.28 -8.92 -6.80
N GLY A 110 8.12 -8.53 -5.85
CA GLY A 110 8.65 -7.17 -5.82
C GLY A 110 8.05 -6.27 -4.76
N MET A 111 7.31 -6.83 -3.82
CA MET A 111 6.79 -6.05 -2.71
C MET A 111 7.90 -5.79 -1.69
N ASN A 112 7.83 -4.63 -1.03
CA ASN A 112 8.89 -4.17 -0.14
C ASN A 112 8.68 -4.59 1.31
N GLY A 113 7.45 -4.89 1.69
CA GLY A 113 7.15 -5.30 3.05
C GLY A 113 5.74 -5.84 3.14
N HIS A 114 5.30 -6.10 4.37
CA HIS A 114 3.95 -6.61 4.60
C HIS A 114 3.44 -6.12 5.94
N ILE A 115 2.12 -6.08 6.07
CA ILE A 115 1.46 -5.75 7.32
C ILE A 115 0.20 -6.60 7.39
N ALA A 116 -0.08 -7.16 8.57
CA ALA A 116 -1.23 -8.02 8.75
C ALA A 116 -2.49 -7.19 8.97
N LYS A 117 -3.62 -7.69 8.47
CA LYS A 117 -4.91 -7.08 8.72
C LYS A 117 -5.48 -7.65 10.02
N PRO A 118 -6.27 -6.88 10.73
CA PRO A 118 -6.61 -5.48 10.49
C PRO A 118 -5.44 -4.57 10.82
N LEU A 119 -5.39 -3.42 10.16
CA LEU A 119 -4.33 -2.45 10.42
C LEU A 119 -4.53 -1.87 11.83
N ASP A 120 -3.42 -1.69 12.55
CA ASP A 120 -3.48 -0.96 13.81
C ASP A 120 -2.37 0.09 13.80
N MET A 121 -2.51 1.07 14.68
CA MET A 121 -1.62 2.23 14.65
C MET A 121 -0.17 1.88 14.95
N ASN A 122 0.06 0.92 15.85
CA ASN A 122 1.42 0.57 16.21
C ASN A 122 2.16 -0.08 15.04
N LYS A 123 1.50 -1.06 14.39
CA LYS A 123 2.10 -1.71 13.23
C LYS A 123 2.25 -0.74 12.08
N LEU A 124 1.23 0.11 11.89
CA LEU A 124 1.25 1.07 10.80
C LEU A 124 2.39 2.06 10.97
N ASN A 125 2.59 2.54 12.19
CA ASN A 125 3.66 3.49 12.47
C ASN A 125 5.02 2.90 12.10
N ASP A 126 5.25 1.63 12.44
CA ASP A 126 6.51 0.98 12.09
C ASP A 126 6.73 0.97 10.59
N VAL A 127 5.67 0.65 9.83
CA VAL A 127 5.78 0.60 8.38
C VAL A 127 6.04 1.99 7.81
N LEU A 128 5.31 3.00 8.30
CA LEU A 128 5.49 4.35 7.79
C LEU A 128 6.88 4.90 8.09
N GLU A 129 7.41 4.60 9.28
CA GLU A 129 8.76 5.04 9.60
C GLU A 129 9.80 4.43 8.68
N ASN A 130 9.57 3.19 8.25
CA ASN A 130 10.51 2.52 7.35
C ASN A 130 10.44 3.06 5.93
N TRP A 131 9.26 3.48 5.47
CA TRP A 131 9.07 3.75 4.04
C TRP A 131 8.72 5.20 3.72
N LEU A 132 8.41 5.99 4.71
CA LEU A 132 8.16 7.42 4.52
C LEU A 132 9.19 8.25 5.26
#